data_514b11e3047fc3a9900c76316180fbb2
#
_entry.id   514b11e3047fc3a9900c76316180fbb2
#
_cell.length_a   1.000
_cell.length_b   1.000
_cell.length_c   1.000
_cell.angle_alpha   90.00
_cell.angle_beta   90.00
_cell.angle_gamma   90.00
#
_symmetry.space_group_name_H-M   'P 1'
#
loop_
_entity.id
_entity.type
_entity.pdbx_description
1 polymer ?
#
loop_
_entity_poly.entity_id
_entity_poly.type
_entity_poly.pdbx_seq_one_letter_code
_entity_poly.pdbx_strand_id
1 'polypeptide(L)'
;MNDLINEYFEALAEVNKYNKSLKWVLYFFDEDDEVALDAKDALRYAMQDFKRVVKLLQEHDIDIAKLILINQNIDEDFMNELYGDDDL
;
A
#
# COMPACT_ATOMS: atom_id res chain seq x y z
N MET A 1 9.43 -19.10 1.27
CA MET A 1 9.95 -17.85 1.86
C MET A 1 10.17 -16.76 0.80
N ASN A 2 10.91 -17.07 -0.28
CA ASN A 2 11.13 -16.10 -1.36
C ASN A 2 9.84 -15.68 -2.05
N ASP A 3 8.89 -16.59 -2.19
CA ASP A 3 7.60 -16.28 -2.84
C ASP A 3 6.81 -15.26 -2.02
N LEU A 4 6.86 -15.36 -0.70
CA LEU A 4 6.15 -14.45 0.18
C LEU A 4 6.77 -13.05 0.15
N ILE A 5 8.09 -12.97 0.08
CA ILE A 5 8.80 -11.70 -0.06
C ILE A 5 8.47 -11.05 -1.41
N ASN A 6 8.40 -11.85 -2.47
CA ASN A 6 8.02 -11.35 -3.79
C ASN A 6 6.58 -10.84 -3.79
N GLU A 7 5.66 -11.55 -3.13
CA GLU A 7 4.29 -11.08 -2.96
C GLU A 7 4.22 -9.73 -2.24
N TYR A 8 5.07 -9.56 -1.23
CA TYR A 8 5.15 -8.29 -0.52
C TYR A 8 5.52 -7.14 -1.46
N PHE A 9 6.58 -7.31 -2.26
CA PHE A 9 7.01 -6.25 -3.17
C PHE A 9 5.99 -6.00 -4.28
N GLU A 10 5.34 -7.05 -4.77
CA GLU A 10 4.28 -6.90 -5.78
C GLU A 10 3.08 -6.14 -5.21
N ALA A 11 2.64 -6.51 -4.01
CA ALA A 11 1.53 -5.83 -3.36
C ALA A 11 1.86 -4.37 -3.07
N LEU A 12 3.08 -4.10 -2.62
CA LEU A 12 3.54 -2.74 -2.36
C LEU A 12 3.56 -1.91 -3.65
N ALA A 13 4.04 -2.49 -4.74
CA ALA A 13 4.07 -1.80 -6.03
C ALA A 13 2.67 -1.44 -6.50
N GLU A 14 1.70 -2.35 -6.32
CA GLU A 14 0.31 -2.06 -6.67
C GLU A 14 -0.28 -0.93 -5.83
N VAL A 15 -0.05 -0.97 -4.52
CA VAL A 15 -0.53 0.10 -3.63
C VAL A 15 0.05 1.44 -4.04
N ASN A 16 1.35 1.49 -4.33
CA ASN A 16 1.99 2.73 -4.79
C ASN A 16 1.39 3.21 -6.10
N LYS A 17 1.13 2.30 -7.03
CA LYS A 17 0.53 2.63 -8.32
C LYS A 17 -0.84 3.26 -8.15
N TYR A 18 -1.71 2.63 -7.36
CA TYR A 18 -3.06 3.13 -7.15
C TYR A 18 -3.09 4.41 -6.31
N ASN A 19 -2.14 4.54 -5.38
CA ASN A 19 -2.03 5.78 -4.60
C ASN A 19 -1.66 6.97 -5.50
N LYS A 20 -0.73 6.77 -6.41
CA LYS A 20 -0.37 7.80 -7.39
C LYS A 20 -1.52 8.13 -8.31
N SER A 21 -2.25 7.10 -8.77
CA SER A 21 -3.43 7.30 -9.61
C SER A 21 -4.48 8.12 -8.88
N LEU A 22 -4.74 7.83 -7.61
CA LEU A 22 -5.70 8.57 -6.82
C LEU A 22 -5.28 10.03 -6.65
N LYS A 23 -4.01 10.30 -6.39
CA LYS A 23 -3.50 11.67 -6.28
C LYS A 23 -3.73 12.45 -7.58
N TRP A 24 -3.49 11.83 -8.73
CA TRP A 24 -3.74 12.44 -10.02
C TRP A 24 -5.23 12.72 -10.23
N VAL A 25 -6.09 11.74 -9.90
CA VAL A 25 -7.53 11.89 -10.06
C VAL A 25 -8.04 13.03 -9.18
N LEU A 26 -7.62 13.11 -7.92
CA LEU A 26 -8.05 14.17 -7.01
C LEU A 26 -7.53 15.54 -7.40
N TYR A 27 -6.47 15.59 -8.18
CA TYR A 27 -5.96 16.84 -8.72
C TYR A 27 -6.88 17.43 -9.79
N PHE A 28 -7.49 16.57 -10.62
CA PHE A 28 -8.31 16.98 -11.75
C PHE A 28 -9.82 16.85 -11.51
N PHE A 29 -10.22 16.05 -10.54
CA PHE A 29 -11.63 15.75 -10.26
C PHE A 29 -11.94 15.97 -8.79
N ASP A 30 -13.21 16.19 -8.48
CA ASP A 30 -13.66 16.32 -7.10
C ASP A 30 -13.67 14.96 -6.40
N GLU A 31 -13.62 14.98 -5.07
CA GLU A 31 -13.66 13.74 -4.25
C GLU A 31 -14.91 12.91 -4.49
N ASP A 32 -16.01 13.56 -4.82
CA ASP A 32 -17.29 12.90 -5.04
C ASP A 32 -17.47 12.39 -6.47
N ASP A 33 -16.52 12.70 -7.35
CA ASP A 33 -16.58 12.24 -8.73
C ASP A 33 -16.48 10.73 -8.80
N GLU A 34 -17.21 10.12 -9.71
CA GLU A 34 -17.23 8.67 -9.90
C GLU A 34 -15.83 8.13 -10.16
N VAL A 35 -15.02 8.87 -10.92
CA VAL A 35 -13.63 8.47 -11.19
C VAL A 35 -12.81 8.42 -9.90
N ALA A 36 -13.01 9.40 -9.00
CA ALA A 36 -12.32 9.43 -7.72
C ALA A 36 -12.78 8.30 -6.82
N LEU A 37 -14.06 7.99 -6.80
CA LEU A 37 -14.59 6.88 -6.01
C LEU A 37 -14.03 5.53 -6.49
N ASP A 38 -13.94 5.33 -7.79
CA ASP A 38 -13.36 4.12 -8.36
C ASP A 38 -11.87 4.00 -8.01
N ALA A 39 -11.14 5.10 -8.06
CA ALA A 39 -9.72 5.11 -7.70
C ALA A 39 -9.51 4.81 -6.21
N LYS A 40 -10.39 5.34 -5.35
CA LYS A 40 -10.35 5.04 -3.91
C LYS A 40 -10.62 3.56 -3.64
N ASP A 41 -11.58 2.97 -4.33
CA ASP A 41 -11.91 1.56 -4.16
C ASP A 41 -10.74 0.67 -4.60
N ALA A 42 -10.12 0.98 -5.74
CA ALA A 42 -8.96 0.23 -6.22
C ALA A 42 -7.82 0.27 -5.22
N LEU A 43 -7.55 1.46 -4.66
CA LEU A 43 -6.51 1.62 -3.63
C LEU A 43 -6.87 0.81 -2.38
N ARG A 44 -8.13 0.84 -1.97
CA ARG A 44 -8.59 0.10 -0.80
C ARG A 44 -8.34 -1.40 -0.94
N TYR A 45 -8.67 -1.98 -2.08
CA TYR A 45 -8.43 -3.40 -2.34
C TYR A 45 -6.94 -3.73 -2.33
N ALA A 46 -6.13 -2.88 -2.96
CA ALA A 46 -4.69 -3.08 -2.96
C ALA A 46 -4.12 -3.01 -1.54
N MET A 47 -4.60 -2.08 -0.72
CA MET A 47 -4.16 -1.96 0.67
C MET A 47 -4.57 -3.15 1.53
N GLN A 48 -5.78 -3.69 1.32
CA GLN A 48 -6.23 -4.88 2.02
C GLN A 48 -5.34 -6.08 1.70
N ASP A 49 -5.02 -6.26 0.43
CA ASP A 49 -4.13 -7.34 0.01
C ASP A 49 -2.73 -7.16 0.58
N PHE A 50 -2.22 -5.95 0.58
CA PHE A 50 -0.93 -5.64 1.17
C PHE A 50 -0.89 -5.95 2.66
N LYS A 51 -1.93 -5.55 3.39
CA LYS A 51 -2.02 -5.83 4.83
C LYS A 51 -2.07 -7.34 5.11
N ARG A 52 -2.74 -8.10 4.26
CA ARG A 52 -2.78 -9.55 4.37
C ARG A 52 -1.38 -10.15 4.22
N VAL A 53 -0.63 -9.69 3.24
CA VAL A 53 0.74 -10.17 3.01
C VAL A 53 1.66 -9.80 4.16
N VAL A 54 1.54 -8.56 4.67
CA VAL A 54 2.30 -8.10 5.84
C VAL A 54 2.04 -8.99 7.05
N LYS A 55 0.79 -9.34 7.28
CA LYS A 55 0.42 -10.22 8.39
C LYS A 55 1.05 -11.60 8.25
N LEU A 56 1.04 -12.15 7.04
CA LEU A 56 1.68 -13.43 6.78
C LEU A 56 3.19 -13.38 7.03
N LEU A 57 3.84 -12.29 6.64
CA LEU A 57 5.26 -12.09 6.90
C LEU A 57 5.56 -12.05 8.39
N GLN A 58 4.71 -11.37 9.16
CA GLN A 58 4.85 -11.31 10.61
C GLN A 58 4.71 -12.68 11.26
N GLU A 59 3.78 -13.50 10.76
CA GLU A 59 3.58 -14.86 11.24
C GLU A 59 4.80 -15.76 10.98
N HIS A 60 5.59 -15.44 9.96
CA HIS A 60 6.82 -16.15 9.64
C HIS A 60 8.07 -15.50 10.24
N ASP A 61 7.91 -14.58 11.18
CA ASP A 61 9.00 -13.88 11.87
C ASP A 61 9.91 -13.09 10.94
N ILE A 62 9.39 -12.64 9.82
CA ILE A 62 10.15 -11.80 8.90
C ILE A 62 10.11 -10.35 9.37
N ASP A 63 11.29 -9.73 9.45
CA ASP A 63 11.41 -8.35 9.90
C ASP A 63 11.02 -7.39 8.77
N ILE A 64 9.81 -6.85 8.89
CA ILE A 64 9.27 -5.94 7.88
C ILE A 64 10.08 -4.63 7.83
N ALA A 65 10.63 -4.20 8.96
CA ALA A 65 11.46 -3.00 8.98
C ALA A 65 12.68 -3.15 8.07
N LYS A 66 13.27 -4.35 8.01
CA LYS A 66 14.38 -4.62 7.10
C LYS A 66 13.93 -4.56 5.63
N LEU A 67 12.73 -5.06 5.33
CA LEU A 67 12.20 -4.99 3.99
C LEU A 67 11.97 -3.53 3.56
N ILE A 68 11.50 -2.70 4.48
CA ILE A 68 11.29 -1.27 4.23
C ILE A 68 12.63 -0.59 3.95
N LEU A 69 13.67 -0.92 4.71
CA LEU A 69 15.00 -0.35 4.52
C LEU A 69 15.61 -0.76 3.17
N ILE A 70 15.35 -2.00 2.74
CA ILE A 70 15.83 -2.49 1.45
C ILE A 70 15.15 -1.74 0.30
N ASN A 71 13.86 -1.46 0.43
CA ASN A 71 13.10 -0.77 -0.60
C ASN A 71 13.00 0.74 -0.27
N GLN A 72 14.09 1.46 -0.55
CA GLN A 72 14.20 2.90 -0.25
C GLN A 72 13.29 3.78 -1.08
N ASN A 73 12.54 3.21 -2.01
CA ASN A 73 11.63 3.97 -2.86
C ASN A 73 10.23 4.14 -2.24
N ILE A 74 10.05 3.66 -1.01
CA ILE A 74 8.77 3.80 -0.32
C ILE A 74 8.61 5.23 0.17
N ASP A 75 7.50 5.84 -0.19
CA ASP A 75 7.11 7.18 0.27
C ASP A 75 6.78 7.11 1.78
N GLU A 76 7.46 7.92 2.58
CA GLU A 76 7.25 7.97 4.03
C GLU A 76 5.80 8.35 4.37
N ASP A 77 5.23 9.29 3.64
CA ASP A 77 3.84 9.70 3.85
C ASP A 77 2.89 8.53 3.65
N PHE A 78 3.16 7.71 2.63
CA PHE A 78 2.38 6.52 2.34
C PHE A 78 2.49 5.52 3.50
N MET A 79 3.69 5.30 4.00
CA MET A 79 3.90 4.38 5.12
C MET A 79 3.20 4.87 6.39
N ASN A 80 3.21 6.17 6.63
CA ASN A 80 2.51 6.75 7.77
C ASN A 80 1.01 6.56 7.65
N GLU A 81 0.44 6.67 6.46
CA GLU A 81 -0.98 6.40 6.24
C GLU A 81 -1.33 4.95 6.51
N LEU A 82 -0.46 4.01 6.10
CA LEU A 82 -0.70 2.58 6.30
C LEU A 82 -0.65 2.17 7.77
N TYR A 83 0.34 2.67 8.51
CA TYR A 83 0.57 2.26 9.89
C TYR A 83 -0.02 3.24 10.90
N GLY A 84 -0.20 4.50 10.53
CA GLY A 84 -0.79 5.50 11.40
C GLY A 84 -2.26 5.24 11.71
N ASP A 85 -3.00 4.73 10.73
CA ASP A 85 -4.42 4.42 10.91
C ASP A 85 -4.64 3.29 11.90
N ASP A 86 -3.70 2.37 12.03
CA ASP A 86 -3.82 1.25 12.95
C ASP A 86 -3.62 1.67 14.41
N ASP A 87 -3.02 2.82 14.64
CA ASP A 87 -2.79 3.36 15.99
C ASP A 87 -4.01 4.14 16.50
N LEU A 88 -4.96 4.36 15.65
CA LEU A 88 -6.19 5.04 16.02
C LEU A 88 -7.27 4.02 16.35
#